data_a91d31db79bef3644983346fb58d78cc
#
_entry.id   a91d31db79bef3644983346fb58d78cc
#
_cell.length_a   1.000
_cell.length_b   1.000
_cell.length_c   1.000
_cell.angle_alpha   90.00
_cell.angle_beta   90.00
_cell.angle_gamma   90.00
#
_symmetry.space_group_name_H-M   'P 1'
#
loop_
_entity.id
_entity.type
_entity.pdbx_description
1 polymer ?
#
loop_
_entity_poly.entity_id
_entity_poly.type
_entity_poly.pdbx_seq_one_letter_code
_entity_poly.pdbx_strand_id
1 'polypeptide(L)'
;MNLLISFLLTIQTSVTMLFTLPALPYTAEALAPTMSQETLNFHHGKHHLAYVNNLNNLVKGTRYETMDLEAIVRESDGAIFNNAAQVWNHTFFFEQFKTTGCEAKGNVRTAIEKKWGSFDAFKTEFNNAGATLFGSGWVWLVKDANGNLEIVKESNAGNPLT
;
A
#
# COMPACT_ATOMS: atom_id res chain seq x y z
N MET A 1 -41.65 -24.51 -44.00
CA MET A 1 -40.56 -25.05 -43.20
C MET A 1 -39.85 -23.84 -42.60
N ASN A 2 -40.27 -23.42 -41.39
CA ASN A 2 -39.75 -22.21 -40.72
C ASN A 2 -38.56 -22.59 -39.83
N LEU A 3 -37.40 -22.04 -40.17
CA LEU A 3 -36.17 -22.20 -39.40
C LEU A 3 -36.19 -21.14 -38.30
N LEU A 4 -36.43 -21.55 -37.04
CA LEU A 4 -36.22 -20.73 -35.85
C LEU A 4 -34.75 -20.71 -35.53
N ILE A 5 -34.06 -19.59 -35.79
CA ILE A 5 -32.69 -19.34 -35.35
C ILE A 5 -32.79 -18.84 -33.92
N SER A 6 -32.45 -19.72 -32.96
CA SER A 6 -32.31 -19.38 -31.54
C SER A 6 -30.98 -18.66 -31.33
N PHE A 7 -31.01 -17.36 -31.06
CA PHE A 7 -29.85 -16.61 -30.57
C PHE A 7 -29.63 -16.96 -29.08
N LEU A 8 -28.64 -17.78 -28.77
CA LEU A 8 -28.13 -17.92 -27.40
C LEU A 8 -27.33 -16.66 -27.07
N LEU A 9 -27.95 -15.79 -26.27
CA LEU A 9 -27.25 -14.66 -25.65
C LEU A 9 -26.41 -15.21 -24.50
N THR A 10 -25.14 -15.45 -24.71
CA THR A 10 -24.20 -15.75 -23.62
C THR A 10 -23.99 -14.48 -22.80
N ILE A 11 -24.61 -14.44 -21.62
CA ILE A 11 -24.30 -13.42 -20.62
C ILE A 11 -22.90 -13.73 -20.09
N GLN A 12 -21.91 -13.00 -20.58
CA GLN A 12 -20.57 -13.02 -20.05
C GLN A 12 -20.60 -12.21 -18.77
N THR A 13 -20.73 -12.90 -17.63
CA THR A 13 -20.55 -12.26 -16.32
C THR A 13 -19.08 -11.90 -16.17
N SER A 14 -18.73 -10.64 -16.39
CA SER A 14 -17.44 -10.13 -16.00
C SER A 14 -17.32 -10.23 -14.47
N VAL A 15 -16.36 -11.00 -14.00
CA VAL A 15 -16.05 -11.04 -12.57
C VAL A 15 -15.39 -9.70 -12.23
N THR A 16 -16.15 -8.82 -11.59
CA THR A 16 -15.61 -7.58 -11.03
C THR A 16 -14.66 -7.94 -9.89
N MET A 17 -13.38 -7.67 -10.04
CA MET A 17 -12.40 -7.84 -8.95
C MET A 17 -12.59 -6.68 -7.97
N LEU A 18 -13.35 -6.92 -6.89
CA LEU A 18 -13.46 -5.95 -5.80
C LEU A 18 -12.25 -6.08 -4.87
N PHE A 19 -11.59 -4.96 -4.60
CA PHE A 19 -10.57 -4.88 -3.57
C PHE A 19 -11.22 -5.03 -2.19
N THR A 20 -10.55 -5.73 -1.30
CA THR A 20 -10.99 -5.92 0.09
C THR A 20 -9.95 -5.35 1.04
N LEU A 21 -10.39 -4.89 2.21
CA LEU A 21 -9.47 -4.48 3.27
C LEU A 21 -8.69 -5.71 3.74
N PRO A 22 -7.35 -5.75 3.59
CA PRO A 22 -6.57 -6.87 4.08
C PRO A 22 -6.68 -6.99 5.60
N ALA A 23 -6.79 -8.21 6.12
CA ALA A 23 -6.76 -8.43 7.56
C ALA A 23 -5.39 -8.06 8.13
N LEU A 24 -5.37 -7.50 9.35
CA LEU A 24 -4.12 -7.30 10.07
C LEU A 24 -3.50 -8.66 10.42
N PRO A 25 -2.16 -8.83 10.32
CA PRO A 25 -1.47 -10.07 10.68
C PRO A 25 -1.34 -10.26 12.21
N TYR A 26 -1.96 -9.39 12.99
CA TYR A 26 -1.97 -9.36 14.46
C TYR A 26 -3.32 -8.81 14.96
N THR A 27 -3.64 -9.01 16.25
CA THR A 27 -4.85 -8.41 16.84
C THR A 27 -4.65 -6.91 17.08
N ALA A 28 -5.74 -6.16 17.11
CA ALA A 28 -5.67 -4.70 17.25
C ALA A 28 -5.01 -4.24 18.57
N GLU A 29 -5.03 -5.06 19.62
CA GLU A 29 -4.40 -4.78 20.91
C GLU A 29 -2.91 -5.09 20.95
N ALA A 30 -2.42 -5.88 20.00
CA ALA A 30 -1.10 -6.51 20.09
C ALA A 30 0.08 -5.54 19.96
N LEU A 31 -0.15 -4.30 19.49
CA LEU A 31 0.87 -3.26 19.34
C LEU A 31 0.91 -2.27 20.52
N ALA A 32 0.03 -2.43 21.52
CA ALA A 32 0.04 -1.58 22.70
C ALA A 32 1.33 -1.79 23.53
N PRO A 33 1.87 -0.76 24.19
CA PRO A 33 1.35 0.61 24.28
C PRO A 33 1.79 1.53 23.13
N THR A 34 2.63 1.05 22.20
CA THR A 34 3.23 1.88 21.13
C THR A 34 2.16 2.39 20.15
N MET A 35 1.21 1.54 19.80
CA MET A 35 0.03 1.91 19.02
C MET A 35 -1.22 1.32 19.68
N SER A 36 -2.17 2.17 20.04
CA SER A 36 -3.38 1.72 20.74
C SER A 36 -4.33 0.98 19.79
N GLN A 37 -5.17 0.11 20.36
CA GLN A 37 -6.28 -0.52 19.67
C GLN A 37 -7.19 0.52 18.99
N GLU A 38 -7.47 1.63 19.68
CA GLU A 38 -8.30 2.70 19.14
C GLU A 38 -7.67 3.30 17.87
N THR A 39 -6.36 3.57 17.89
CA THR A 39 -5.61 4.04 16.72
C THR A 39 -5.75 3.08 15.55
N LEU A 40 -5.58 1.77 15.78
CA LEU A 40 -5.72 0.76 14.73
C LEU A 40 -7.16 0.65 14.21
N ASN A 41 -8.15 0.71 15.09
CA ASN A 41 -9.57 0.69 14.71
C ASN A 41 -9.93 1.88 13.80
N PHE A 42 -9.35 3.07 14.04
CA PHE A 42 -9.53 4.22 13.17
C PHE A 42 -8.66 4.14 11.91
N HIS A 43 -7.37 3.90 12.05
CA HIS A 43 -6.43 3.99 10.92
C HIS A 43 -6.61 2.85 9.92
N HIS A 44 -6.76 1.61 10.40
CA HIS A 44 -7.05 0.47 9.53
C HIS A 44 -8.55 0.33 9.26
N GLY A 45 -9.38 0.23 10.30
CA GLY A 45 -10.78 -0.13 10.17
C GLY A 45 -11.68 0.95 9.57
N LYS A 46 -11.25 2.22 9.55
CA LYS A 46 -12.00 3.32 8.91
C LYS A 46 -11.23 4.00 7.81
N HIS A 47 -10.04 4.52 8.08
CA HIS A 47 -9.27 5.31 7.12
C HIS A 47 -8.80 4.47 5.92
N HIS A 48 -8.12 3.35 6.16
CA HIS A 48 -7.71 2.42 5.10
C HIS A 48 -8.93 1.84 4.36
N LEU A 49 -9.98 1.42 5.10
CA LEU A 49 -11.23 0.92 4.50
C LEU A 49 -11.89 1.96 3.59
N ALA A 50 -11.82 3.25 3.92
CA ALA A 50 -12.39 4.30 3.08
C ALA A 50 -11.70 4.36 1.71
N TYR A 51 -10.38 4.23 1.64
CA TYR A 51 -9.66 4.15 0.36
C TYR A 51 -10.05 2.92 -0.46
N VAL A 52 -10.21 1.75 0.19
CA VAL A 52 -10.67 0.53 -0.48
C VAL A 52 -12.06 0.73 -1.10
N ASN A 53 -12.99 1.26 -0.33
CA ASN A 53 -14.36 1.51 -0.80
C ASN A 53 -14.41 2.54 -1.94
N ASN A 54 -13.65 3.62 -1.82
CA ASN A 54 -13.56 4.65 -2.83
C ASN A 54 -12.94 4.10 -4.12
N LEU A 55 -11.85 3.34 -4.03
CA LEU A 55 -11.23 2.70 -5.19
C LEU A 55 -12.24 1.81 -5.91
N ASN A 56 -12.93 0.92 -5.19
CA ASN A 56 -13.94 0.04 -5.77
C ASN A 56 -15.06 0.81 -6.48
N ASN A 57 -15.42 1.99 -5.99
CA ASN A 57 -16.42 2.82 -6.66
C ASN A 57 -15.88 3.52 -7.90
N LEU A 58 -14.63 4.00 -7.84
CA LEU A 58 -14.00 4.76 -8.92
C LEU A 58 -13.61 3.90 -10.13
N VAL A 59 -13.27 2.62 -9.92
CA VAL A 59 -12.84 1.74 -11.03
C VAL A 59 -14.01 1.16 -11.81
N LYS A 60 -15.24 1.18 -11.28
CA LYS A 60 -16.42 0.62 -11.94
C LYS A 60 -16.63 1.18 -13.35
N GLY A 61 -16.77 0.31 -14.33
CA GLY A 61 -17.00 0.67 -15.73
C GLY A 61 -15.79 1.31 -16.41
N THR A 62 -14.62 1.32 -15.76
CA THR A 62 -13.35 1.79 -16.34
C THR A 62 -12.47 0.62 -16.77
N ARG A 63 -11.38 0.91 -17.50
CA ARG A 63 -10.36 -0.11 -17.83
C ARG A 63 -9.70 -0.73 -16.60
N TYR A 64 -9.78 -0.05 -15.47
CA TYR A 64 -9.14 -0.48 -14.21
C TYR A 64 -9.96 -1.50 -13.42
N GLU A 65 -11.22 -1.74 -13.76
CA GLU A 65 -12.13 -2.62 -13.00
C GLU A 65 -11.65 -4.07 -12.89
N THR A 66 -10.83 -4.51 -13.84
CA THR A 66 -10.28 -5.88 -13.88
C THR A 66 -8.77 -5.96 -13.68
N MET A 67 -8.13 -4.83 -13.34
CA MET A 67 -6.69 -4.75 -13.15
C MET A 67 -6.32 -5.03 -11.69
N ASP A 68 -5.10 -5.55 -11.48
CA ASP A 68 -4.52 -5.64 -10.14
C ASP A 68 -4.13 -4.26 -9.58
N LEU A 69 -3.98 -4.19 -8.25
CA LEU A 69 -3.75 -2.94 -7.54
C LEU A 69 -2.47 -2.23 -8.00
N GLU A 70 -1.36 -2.96 -8.17
CA GLU A 70 -0.09 -2.36 -8.57
C GLU A 70 -0.12 -1.82 -10.00
N ALA A 71 -0.80 -2.52 -10.91
CA ALA A 71 -1.01 -2.04 -12.28
C ALA A 71 -1.85 -0.74 -12.28
N ILE A 72 -2.90 -0.67 -11.46
CA ILE A 72 -3.69 0.57 -11.31
C ILE A 72 -2.81 1.69 -10.77
N VAL A 73 -1.99 1.46 -9.75
CA VAL A 73 -1.07 2.48 -9.21
C VAL A 73 -0.12 3.00 -10.28
N ARG A 74 0.43 2.13 -11.13
CA ARG A 74 1.40 2.51 -12.17
C ARG A 74 0.77 3.22 -13.37
N GLU A 75 -0.51 2.95 -13.68
CA GLU A 75 -1.12 3.36 -14.94
C GLU A 75 -2.23 4.41 -14.79
N SER A 76 -2.68 4.69 -13.56
CA SER A 76 -3.74 5.65 -13.31
C SER A 76 -3.20 7.01 -12.83
N ASP A 77 -4.09 7.97 -12.84
CA ASP A 77 -3.85 9.32 -12.31
C ASP A 77 -5.03 9.79 -11.45
N GLY A 78 -4.94 11.02 -10.94
CA GLY A 78 -6.01 11.69 -10.22
C GLY A 78 -6.58 10.89 -9.06
N ALA A 79 -7.92 10.78 -9.01
CA ALA A 79 -8.62 10.15 -7.90
C ALA A 79 -8.41 8.62 -7.86
N ILE A 80 -8.32 7.96 -9.01
CA ILE A 80 -8.07 6.51 -9.06
C ILE A 80 -6.67 6.22 -8.51
N PHE A 81 -5.64 6.89 -9.00
CA PHE A 81 -4.28 6.78 -8.47
C PHE A 81 -4.24 7.02 -6.96
N ASN A 82 -4.82 8.15 -6.51
CA ASN A 82 -4.75 8.52 -5.10
C ASN A 82 -5.33 7.42 -4.20
N ASN A 83 -6.49 6.84 -4.54
CA ASN A 83 -7.09 5.79 -3.73
C ASN A 83 -6.36 4.46 -3.87
N ALA A 84 -5.94 4.06 -5.07
CA ALA A 84 -5.18 2.83 -5.30
C ALA A 84 -3.83 2.85 -4.58
N ALA A 85 -3.09 3.94 -4.72
CA ALA A 85 -1.80 4.13 -4.05
C ALA A 85 -1.95 4.14 -2.53
N GLN A 86 -3.00 4.78 -1.97
CA GLN A 86 -3.24 4.74 -0.54
C GLN A 86 -3.66 3.35 -0.04
N VAL A 87 -4.41 2.56 -0.81
CA VAL A 87 -4.68 1.15 -0.46
C VAL A 87 -3.37 0.37 -0.38
N TRP A 88 -2.49 0.52 -1.37
CA TRP A 88 -1.21 -0.17 -1.39
C TRP A 88 -0.30 0.28 -0.23
N ASN A 89 -0.16 1.59 -0.03
CA ASN A 89 0.68 2.19 1.02
C ASN A 89 0.28 1.73 2.42
N HIS A 90 -1.02 1.75 2.72
CA HIS A 90 -1.53 1.34 4.03
C HIS A 90 -1.41 -0.17 4.23
N THR A 91 -1.64 -0.99 3.20
CA THR A 91 -1.41 -2.44 3.28
C THR A 91 0.04 -2.73 3.66
N PHE A 92 0.98 -2.16 2.90
CA PHE A 92 2.41 -2.31 3.17
C PHE A 92 2.79 -1.80 4.56
N PHE A 93 2.26 -0.64 4.98
CA PHE A 93 2.52 -0.05 6.29
C PHE A 93 2.09 -0.98 7.43
N PHE A 94 0.88 -1.51 7.41
CA PHE A 94 0.39 -2.39 8.47
C PHE A 94 1.11 -3.73 8.52
N GLU A 95 1.57 -4.26 7.40
CA GLU A 95 2.34 -5.50 7.33
C GLU A 95 3.75 -5.41 7.92
N GLN A 96 4.30 -4.18 8.09
CA GLN A 96 5.62 -3.96 8.68
C GLN A 96 5.65 -4.17 10.19
N PHE A 97 4.50 -4.08 10.87
CA PHE A 97 4.47 -4.15 12.33
C PHE A 97 4.53 -5.59 12.85
N LYS A 98 5.18 -5.75 13.99
CA LYS A 98 5.25 -7.00 14.74
C LYS A 98 4.95 -6.75 16.22
N THR A 99 4.34 -7.75 16.84
CA THR A 99 3.99 -7.73 18.28
C THR A 99 5.21 -7.82 19.19
N THR A 100 6.33 -8.32 18.67
CA THR A 100 7.62 -8.36 19.37
C THR A 100 8.63 -7.57 18.55
N GLY A 101 9.41 -6.72 19.24
CA GLY A 101 10.49 -6.00 18.58
C GLY A 101 11.41 -6.96 17.82
N CYS A 102 11.86 -6.54 16.65
CA CYS A 102 12.87 -7.27 15.89
C CYS A 102 13.99 -6.30 15.46
N GLU A 103 15.21 -6.81 15.51
CA GLU A 103 16.34 -6.10 14.93
C GLU A 103 16.43 -6.37 13.43
N ALA A 104 16.91 -5.39 12.68
CA ALA A 104 17.28 -5.61 11.29
C ALA A 104 18.40 -6.68 11.22
N LYS A 105 18.25 -7.66 10.34
CA LYS A 105 19.18 -8.82 10.23
C LYS A 105 19.54 -9.07 8.76
N GLY A 106 20.60 -9.87 8.58
CA GLY A 106 20.99 -10.38 7.26
C GLY A 106 21.35 -9.27 6.26
N ASN A 107 21.05 -9.51 5.01
CA ASN A 107 21.47 -8.65 3.89
C ASN A 107 20.95 -7.20 4.00
N VAL A 108 19.75 -6.99 4.54
CA VAL A 108 19.18 -5.65 4.71
C VAL A 108 20.02 -4.86 5.74
N ARG A 109 20.35 -5.46 6.88
CA ARG A 109 21.21 -4.84 7.90
C ARG A 109 22.58 -4.48 7.33
N THR A 110 23.22 -5.40 6.62
CA THR A 110 24.52 -5.18 5.99
C THR A 110 24.46 -4.05 4.96
N ALA A 111 23.41 -4.00 4.13
CA ALA A 111 23.24 -2.94 3.14
C ALA A 111 23.00 -1.56 3.78
N ILE A 112 22.22 -1.50 4.86
CA ILE A 112 22.00 -0.28 5.64
C ILE A 112 23.34 0.21 6.23
N GLU A 113 24.10 -0.66 6.89
CA GLU A 113 25.36 -0.27 7.50
C GLU A 113 26.40 0.13 6.45
N LYS A 114 26.41 -0.51 5.29
CA LYS A 114 27.25 -0.11 4.15
C LYS A 114 26.92 1.30 3.65
N LYS A 115 25.63 1.66 3.58
CA LYS A 115 25.18 2.97 3.08
C LYS A 115 25.36 4.09 4.09
N TRP A 116 24.98 3.87 5.36
CA TRP A 116 24.91 4.90 6.39
C TRP A 116 25.99 4.79 7.47
N GLY A 117 26.87 3.79 7.40
CA GLY A 117 27.92 3.56 8.39
C GLY A 117 27.44 2.82 9.64
N SER A 118 26.18 3.03 10.06
CA SER A 118 25.54 2.30 11.17
C SER A 118 24.01 2.26 11.02
N PHE A 119 23.38 1.33 11.72
CA PHE A 119 21.92 1.27 11.78
C PHE A 119 21.31 2.47 12.52
N ASP A 120 22.02 3.02 13.50
CA ASP A 120 21.55 4.21 14.23
C ASP A 120 21.63 5.48 13.36
N ALA A 121 22.66 5.61 12.54
CA ALA A 121 22.71 6.69 11.55
C ALA A 121 21.56 6.62 10.55
N PHE A 122 21.25 5.42 10.05
CA PHE A 122 20.08 5.21 9.21
C PHE A 122 18.78 5.59 9.92
N LYS A 123 18.56 5.13 11.16
CA LYS A 123 17.36 5.49 11.93
C LYS A 123 17.21 7.00 12.09
N THR A 124 18.32 7.67 12.39
CA THR A 124 18.34 9.13 12.55
C THR A 124 17.90 9.81 11.25
N GLU A 125 18.48 9.42 10.11
CA GLU A 125 18.14 10.00 8.81
C GLU A 125 16.70 9.69 8.42
N PHE A 126 16.24 8.44 8.60
CA PHE A 126 14.87 8.03 8.31
C PHE A 126 13.85 8.80 9.16
N ASN A 127 14.10 8.94 10.45
CA ASN A 127 13.23 9.70 11.36
C ASN A 127 13.21 11.19 10.99
N ASN A 128 14.35 11.77 10.65
CA ASN A 128 14.43 13.16 10.20
C ASN A 128 13.67 13.36 8.88
N ALA A 129 13.75 12.39 7.95
CA ALA A 129 12.97 12.43 6.72
C ALA A 129 11.46 12.47 7.00
N GLY A 130 10.97 11.66 7.95
CA GLY A 130 9.59 11.68 8.39
C GLY A 130 9.18 12.97 9.08
N ALA A 131 10.00 13.44 10.02
CA ALA A 131 9.71 14.66 10.78
C ALA A 131 9.70 15.94 9.92
N THR A 132 10.43 15.94 8.82
CA THR A 132 10.57 17.10 7.92
C THR A 132 9.72 16.99 6.64
N LEU A 133 8.94 15.92 6.48
CA LEU A 133 8.00 15.83 5.38
C LEU A 133 6.81 16.76 5.64
N PHE A 134 6.66 17.77 4.80
CA PHE A 134 5.59 18.75 4.94
C PHE A 134 4.25 18.19 4.47
N GLY A 135 3.24 18.31 5.31
CA GLY A 135 1.89 17.80 5.01
C GLY A 135 1.77 16.29 5.22
N SER A 136 0.83 15.67 4.51
CA SER A 136 0.68 14.21 4.50
C SER A 136 1.65 13.56 3.52
N GLY A 137 2.09 12.35 3.83
CA GLY A 137 2.98 11.59 2.94
C GLY A 137 3.61 10.39 3.62
N TRP A 138 4.60 9.83 2.95
CA TRP A 138 5.25 8.58 3.29
C TRP A 138 6.76 8.71 3.21
N VAL A 139 7.46 8.01 4.07
CA VAL A 139 8.92 7.83 3.97
C VAL A 139 9.21 6.36 3.72
N TRP A 140 10.04 6.12 2.73
CA TRP A 140 10.35 4.79 2.25
C TRP A 140 11.84 4.51 2.32
N LEU A 141 12.20 3.31 2.76
CA LEU A 141 13.50 2.72 2.46
C LEU A 141 13.36 1.93 1.17
N VAL A 142 14.01 2.38 0.12
CA VAL A 142 13.93 1.76 -1.21
C VAL A 142 15.27 1.21 -1.66
N LYS A 143 15.22 0.31 -2.64
CA LYS A 143 16.41 -0.17 -3.36
C LYS A 143 16.26 0.23 -4.83
N ASP A 144 17.23 1.00 -5.33
CA ASP A 144 17.26 1.41 -6.74
C ASP A 144 17.58 0.24 -7.69
N ALA A 145 17.54 0.51 -9.00
CA ALA A 145 17.84 -0.48 -10.03
C ALA A 145 19.30 -1.00 -9.97
N ASN A 146 20.21 -0.26 -9.35
CA ASN A 146 21.61 -0.64 -9.17
C ASN A 146 21.84 -1.41 -7.85
N GLY A 147 20.79 -1.59 -7.04
CA GLY A 147 20.85 -2.28 -5.76
C GLY A 147 21.25 -1.39 -4.57
N ASN A 148 21.37 -0.06 -4.75
CA ASN A 148 21.66 0.85 -3.67
C ASN A 148 20.41 1.15 -2.86
N LEU A 149 20.58 1.33 -1.55
CA LEU A 149 19.49 1.75 -0.66
C LEU A 149 19.37 3.27 -0.63
N GLU A 150 18.13 3.77 -0.60
CA GLU A 150 17.81 5.19 -0.48
C GLU A 150 16.64 5.42 0.47
N ILE A 151 16.62 6.60 1.11
CA ILE A 151 15.46 7.10 1.84
C ILE A 151 14.75 8.09 0.95
N VAL A 152 13.49 7.78 0.59
CA VAL A 152 12.68 8.59 -0.30
C VAL A 152 11.49 9.15 0.46
N LYS A 153 11.19 10.44 0.25
CA LYS A 153 10.02 11.13 0.81
C LYS A 153 9.02 11.38 -0.30
N GLU A 154 7.81 10.91 -0.12
CA GLU A 154 6.73 11.07 -1.08
C GLU A 154 5.54 11.79 -0.44
N SER A 155 5.04 12.82 -1.11
CA SER A 155 3.88 13.58 -0.64
C SER A 155 2.57 12.84 -0.94
N ASN A 156 1.59 13.01 -0.07
CA ASN A 156 0.24 12.46 -0.22
C ASN A 156 0.24 10.94 -0.43
N ALA A 157 -0.15 10.47 -1.62
CA ALA A 157 -0.26 9.06 -1.96
C ALA A 157 0.98 8.49 -2.68
N GLY A 158 1.99 9.32 -2.92
CA GLY A 158 3.21 8.90 -3.63
C GLY A 158 3.87 7.66 -3.00
N ASN A 159 4.43 6.80 -3.83
CA ASN A 159 5.11 5.59 -3.39
C ASN A 159 6.15 5.12 -4.43
N PRO A 160 7.01 4.15 -4.08
CA PRO A 160 8.11 3.71 -4.95
C PRO A 160 7.69 2.83 -6.13
N LEU A 161 6.40 2.66 -6.41
CA LEU A 161 5.94 1.95 -7.62
C LEU A 161 5.88 2.84 -8.86
N THR A 162 5.91 4.17 -8.67
CA THR A 162 5.80 5.18 -9.75
C THR A 162 7.07 5.96 -9.98
#